data_9c827e6dde5cfc92ca6351ee92d5c6ef
#
_entry.id   9c827e6dde5cfc92ca6351ee92d5c6ef
#
_cell.length_a   1.000
_cell.length_b   1.000
_cell.length_c   1.000
_cell.angle_alpha   90.00
_cell.angle_beta   90.00
_cell.angle_gamma   90.00
#
_symmetry.space_group_name_H-M   'P 1'
#
loop_
_entity.id
_entity.type
_entity.pdbx_description
1 polymer ?
#
loop_
_entity_poly.entity_id
_entity_poly.type
_entity_poly.pdbx_seq_one_letter_code
_entity_poly.pdbx_strand_id
1 'polypeptide(L)'
;MKRIINTAIVYFIFAMAGGVFYREFTKWNGYTEPTTLGVLHVYLLVMGTLLFLITALFAKVTMLAENLLFKKFFVLYNIALPAMVVMMLIRGIVQVLGIELGKMGNGMLSGLAGLSHIGMMIALFLLLFAIKRELIRKQ
;
A
#
# COMPACT_ATOMS: atom_id res chain seq x y z
N MET A 1 6.02 1.18 -19.15
CA MET A 1 5.89 2.52 -18.53
C MET A 1 4.44 2.91 -18.25
N LYS A 2 3.51 2.94 -19.22
CA LYS A 2 2.09 3.30 -19.00
C LYS A 2 1.46 2.58 -17.79
N ARG A 3 1.70 1.27 -17.65
CA ARG A 3 1.16 0.45 -16.55
C ARG A 3 1.60 0.95 -15.17
N ILE A 4 2.86 1.36 -15.01
CA ILE A 4 3.41 1.85 -13.73
C ILE A 4 2.73 3.18 -13.35
N ILE A 5 2.62 4.12 -14.30
CA ILE A 5 1.96 5.41 -14.08
C ILE A 5 0.48 5.23 -13.78
N ASN A 6 -0.23 4.38 -14.53
CA ASN A 6 -1.65 4.12 -14.28
C ASN A 6 -1.86 3.54 -12.87
N THR A 7 -0.96 2.67 -12.39
CA THR A 7 -1.02 2.14 -11.02
C THR A 7 -0.85 3.27 -10.00
N ALA A 8 0.09 4.20 -10.21
CA ALA A 8 0.25 5.37 -9.33
C ALA A 8 -1.02 6.23 -9.28
N ILE A 9 -1.66 6.47 -10.44
CA ILE A 9 -2.92 7.24 -10.52
C ILE A 9 -4.05 6.53 -9.78
N VAL A 10 -4.17 5.22 -9.93
CA VAL A 10 -5.19 4.44 -9.22
C VAL A 10 -5.00 4.54 -7.71
N TYR A 11 -3.78 4.38 -7.21
CA TYR A 11 -3.50 4.55 -5.78
C TYR A 11 -3.75 5.97 -5.29
N PHE A 12 -3.46 6.99 -6.11
CA PHE A 12 -3.78 8.37 -5.78
C PHE A 12 -5.29 8.58 -5.60
N ILE A 13 -6.11 8.06 -6.51
CA ILE A 13 -7.57 8.15 -6.41
C ILE A 13 -8.07 7.48 -5.11
N PHE A 14 -7.57 6.27 -4.81
CA PHE A 14 -7.92 5.58 -3.56
C PHE A 14 -7.43 6.32 -2.31
N ALA A 15 -6.26 6.95 -2.37
CA ALA A 15 -5.76 7.77 -1.28
C ALA A 15 -6.67 8.97 -1.00
N MET A 16 -7.09 9.68 -2.04
CA MET A 16 -8.02 10.82 -1.88
C MET A 16 -9.37 10.37 -1.35
N ALA A 17 -9.94 9.30 -1.91
CA ALA A 17 -11.19 8.72 -1.42
C ALA A 17 -11.06 8.26 0.05
N GLY A 18 -9.94 7.64 0.43
CA GLY A 18 -9.67 7.23 1.81
C GLY A 18 -9.57 8.40 2.79
N GLY A 19 -8.96 9.51 2.37
CA GLY A 19 -8.88 10.72 3.19
C GLY A 19 -10.24 11.36 3.43
N VAL A 20 -11.07 11.47 2.38
CA VAL A 20 -12.44 11.98 2.49
C VAL A 20 -13.29 11.05 3.36
N PHE A 21 -13.20 9.73 3.13
CA PHE A 21 -13.90 8.73 3.94
C PHE A 21 -13.54 8.84 5.43
N TYR A 22 -12.25 8.90 5.76
CA TYR A 22 -11.79 9.08 7.14
C TYR A 22 -12.45 10.28 7.80
N ARG A 23 -12.36 11.46 7.15
CA ARG A 23 -12.89 12.70 7.68
C ARG A 23 -14.40 12.64 7.93
N GLU A 24 -15.18 12.24 6.92
CA GLU A 24 -16.62 12.23 7.01
C GLU A 24 -17.12 11.13 7.97
N PHE A 25 -16.52 9.95 7.93
CA PHE A 25 -16.90 8.82 8.76
C PHE A 25 -16.67 9.09 10.26
N THR A 26 -15.51 9.67 10.63
CA THR A 26 -15.24 10.05 12.03
C THR A 26 -16.15 11.18 12.49
N LYS A 27 -16.40 12.17 11.63
CA LYS A 27 -17.32 13.28 11.93
C LYS A 27 -18.75 12.80 12.19
N TRP A 28 -19.27 11.93 11.34
CA TRP A 28 -20.64 11.40 11.50
C TRP A 28 -20.82 10.56 12.77
N ASN A 29 -19.77 9.89 13.20
CA ASN A 29 -19.78 9.09 14.42
C ASN A 29 -19.34 9.88 15.68
N GLY A 30 -19.04 11.18 15.56
CA GLY A 30 -18.55 11.98 16.68
C GLY A 30 -17.23 11.48 17.28
N TYR A 31 -16.41 10.75 16.49
CA TYR A 31 -15.19 10.12 16.94
C TYR A 31 -14.01 11.08 16.85
N THR A 32 -13.34 11.35 17.98
CA THR A 32 -12.24 12.31 18.09
C THR A 32 -10.88 11.68 18.38
N GLU A 33 -10.86 10.40 18.73
CA GLU A 33 -9.62 9.69 19.06
C GLU A 33 -8.82 9.28 17.81
N PRO A 34 -7.51 9.04 17.93
CA PRO A 34 -6.71 8.51 16.83
C PRO A 34 -7.24 7.17 16.34
N THR A 35 -7.33 7.00 15.02
CA THR A 35 -7.77 5.74 14.39
C THR A 35 -6.85 5.36 13.23
N THR A 36 -6.82 4.08 12.92
CA THR A 36 -6.05 3.53 11.78
C THR A 36 -6.50 4.14 10.44
N LEU A 37 -7.76 4.63 10.33
CA LEU A 37 -8.24 5.35 9.14
C LEU A 37 -7.43 6.62 8.87
N GLY A 38 -6.94 7.30 9.91
CA GLY A 38 -6.20 8.56 9.77
C GLY A 38 -4.88 8.41 9.02
N VAL A 39 -4.26 7.24 9.06
CA VAL A 39 -2.99 6.97 8.36
C VAL A 39 -3.16 6.24 7.03
N LEU A 40 -4.35 5.70 6.74
CA LEU A 40 -4.63 4.88 5.56
C LEU A 40 -4.33 5.62 4.25
N HIS A 41 -4.81 6.86 4.11
CA HIS A 41 -4.58 7.66 2.90
C HIS A 41 -3.10 8.03 2.72
N VAL A 42 -2.36 8.24 3.82
CA VAL A 42 -0.91 8.48 3.79
C VAL A 42 -0.16 7.26 3.28
N TYR A 43 -0.54 6.05 3.72
CA TYR A 43 0.01 4.80 3.19
C TYR A 43 -0.21 4.67 1.68
N LEU A 44 -1.42 4.95 1.20
CA LEU A 44 -1.73 4.91 -0.24
C LEU A 44 -0.96 5.97 -1.03
N LEU A 45 -0.76 7.17 -0.48
CA LEU A 45 0.03 8.22 -1.12
C LEU A 45 1.50 7.83 -1.20
N VAL A 46 2.10 7.42 -0.11
CA VAL A 46 3.54 7.15 -0.06
C VAL A 46 3.87 5.81 -0.71
N MET A 47 3.21 4.74 -0.26
CA MET A 47 3.50 3.38 -0.71
C MET A 47 2.84 3.03 -2.04
N GLY A 48 1.75 3.68 -2.38
CA GLY A 48 1.07 3.52 -3.66
C GLY A 48 1.56 4.53 -4.70
N THR A 49 1.23 5.79 -4.51
CA THR A 49 1.48 6.82 -5.53
C THR A 49 2.96 7.15 -5.68
N LEU A 50 3.61 7.61 -4.60
CA LEU A 50 4.99 8.10 -4.65
C LEU A 50 5.96 6.99 -5.06
N LEU A 51 5.85 5.79 -4.50
CA LEU A 51 6.69 4.65 -4.85
C LEU A 51 6.61 4.33 -6.34
N PHE A 52 5.40 4.27 -6.92
CA PHE A 52 5.24 3.97 -8.34
C PHE A 52 5.69 5.12 -9.24
N LEU A 53 5.59 6.39 -8.83
CA LEU A 53 6.17 7.51 -9.57
C LEU A 53 7.69 7.44 -9.60
N ILE A 54 8.33 7.18 -8.46
CA ILE A 54 9.79 6.97 -8.40
C ILE A 54 10.20 5.77 -9.26
N THR A 55 9.47 4.66 -9.16
CA THR A 55 9.71 3.46 -9.98
C THR A 55 9.60 3.76 -11.47
N ALA A 56 8.65 4.62 -11.89
CA ALA A 56 8.52 5.05 -13.28
C ALA A 56 9.73 5.86 -13.76
N LEU A 57 10.32 6.70 -12.90
CA LEU A 57 11.55 7.43 -13.22
C LEU A 57 12.72 6.46 -13.48
N PHE A 58 12.91 5.45 -12.61
CA PHE A 58 13.92 4.42 -12.87
C PHE A 58 13.64 3.63 -14.15
N ALA A 59 12.38 3.26 -14.40
CA ALA A 59 12.00 2.54 -15.60
C ALA A 59 12.17 3.38 -16.90
N LYS A 60 12.20 4.71 -16.78
CA LYS A 60 12.48 5.61 -17.93
C LYS A 60 13.95 5.61 -18.32
N VAL A 61 14.85 5.50 -17.35
CA VAL A 61 16.30 5.61 -17.56
C VAL A 61 17.04 4.25 -17.56
N THR A 62 16.34 3.14 -17.30
CA THR A 62 16.87 1.78 -17.28
C THR A 62 15.93 0.79 -17.96
N MET A 63 16.34 -0.46 -18.10
CA MET A 63 15.49 -1.57 -18.59
C MET A 63 14.64 -2.22 -17.47
N LEU A 64 14.37 -1.47 -16.37
CA LEU A 64 13.70 -1.99 -15.19
C LEU A 64 12.36 -2.67 -15.50
N ALA A 65 11.57 -2.13 -16.43
CA ALA A 65 10.26 -2.69 -16.79
C ALA A 65 10.33 -4.10 -17.40
N GLU A 66 11.48 -4.48 -17.97
CA GLU A 66 11.72 -5.80 -18.58
C GLU A 66 12.33 -6.79 -17.57
N ASN A 67 12.85 -6.29 -16.46
CA ASN A 67 13.51 -7.09 -15.44
C ASN A 67 12.52 -8.06 -14.76
N LEU A 68 12.92 -9.33 -14.63
CA LEU A 68 12.07 -10.39 -14.05
C LEU A 68 11.76 -10.13 -12.57
N LEU A 69 12.73 -9.60 -11.79
CA LEU A 69 12.50 -9.27 -10.38
C LEU A 69 11.46 -8.14 -10.26
N PHE A 70 11.52 -7.14 -11.16
CA PHE A 70 10.53 -6.09 -11.22
C PHE A 70 9.13 -6.62 -11.55
N LYS A 71 9.00 -7.56 -12.47
CA LYS A 71 7.69 -8.18 -12.79
C LYS A 71 7.12 -8.92 -11.60
N LYS A 72 7.95 -9.66 -10.85
CA LYS A 72 7.54 -10.32 -9.59
C LYS A 72 7.13 -9.31 -8.51
N PHE A 73 7.95 -8.26 -8.31
CA PHE A 73 7.61 -7.14 -7.44
C PHE A 73 6.24 -6.58 -7.78
N PHE A 74 6.02 -6.23 -9.04
CA PHE A 74 4.81 -5.57 -9.48
C PHE A 74 3.55 -6.37 -9.15
N VAL A 75 3.56 -7.69 -9.34
CA VAL A 75 2.43 -8.56 -9.00
C VAL A 75 2.27 -8.68 -7.48
N LEU A 76 3.33 -9.07 -6.77
CA LEU A 76 3.27 -9.30 -5.33
C LEU A 76 2.87 -8.03 -4.57
N TYR A 77 3.43 -6.88 -4.96
CA TYR A 77 3.16 -5.60 -4.30
C TYR A 77 1.71 -5.14 -4.48
N ASN A 78 1.15 -5.29 -5.70
CA ASN A 78 -0.24 -4.94 -5.98
C ASN A 78 -1.26 -5.94 -5.39
N ILE A 79 -0.82 -7.01 -4.78
CA ILE A 79 -1.64 -7.88 -3.91
C ILE A 79 -1.45 -7.48 -2.44
N ALA A 80 -0.21 -7.33 -2.00
CA ALA A 80 0.11 -7.09 -0.59
C ALA A 80 -0.35 -5.71 -0.08
N LEU A 81 -0.14 -4.64 -0.87
CA LEU A 81 -0.54 -3.29 -0.48
C LEU A 81 -2.07 -3.13 -0.34
N PRO A 82 -2.91 -3.54 -1.31
CA PRO A 82 -4.35 -3.51 -1.12
C PRO A 82 -4.83 -4.38 0.03
N ALA A 83 -4.25 -5.56 0.24
CA ALA A 83 -4.60 -6.42 1.36
C ALA A 83 -4.32 -5.71 2.70
N MET A 84 -3.16 -5.04 2.85
CA MET A 84 -2.84 -4.27 4.03
C MET A 84 -3.82 -3.10 4.22
N VAL A 85 -4.12 -2.35 3.16
CA VAL A 85 -5.06 -1.22 3.19
C VAL A 85 -6.45 -1.67 3.63
N VAL A 86 -6.94 -2.81 3.15
CA VAL A 86 -8.22 -3.41 3.57
C VAL A 86 -8.19 -3.76 5.07
N MET A 87 -7.11 -4.35 5.57
CA MET A 87 -6.98 -4.66 7.01
C MET A 87 -6.96 -3.38 7.85
N MET A 88 -6.27 -2.33 7.39
CA MET A 88 -6.28 -1.02 8.05
C MET A 88 -7.67 -0.38 8.05
N LEU A 89 -8.39 -0.47 6.93
CA LEU A 89 -9.75 0.03 6.80
C LEU A 89 -10.70 -0.66 7.77
N ILE A 90 -10.70 -1.99 7.79
CA ILE A 90 -11.55 -2.78 8.71
C ILE A 90 -11.22 -2.42 10.17
N ARG A 91 -9.94 -2.41 10.54
CA ARG A 91 -9.51 -2.05 11.90
C ARG A 91 -9.97 -0.64 12.28
N GLY A 92 -9.82 0.32 11.39
CA GLY A 92 -10.20 1.69 11.65
C GLY A 92 -11.71 1.87 11.79
N ILE A 93 -12.52 1.18 10.97
CA ILE A 93 -13.99 1.18 11.09
C ILE A 93 -14.40 0.59 12.44
N VAL A 94 -13.82 -0.55 12.84
CA VAL A 94 -14.09 -1.20 14.13
C VAL A 94 -13.76 -0.27 15.31
N GLN A 95 -12.63 0.48 15.22
CA GLN A 95 -12.25 1.45 16.22
C GLN A 95 -13.28 2.59 16.35
N VAL A 96 -13.70 3.17 15.23
CA VAL A 96 -14.66 4.29 15.21
C VAL A 96 -16.03 3.87 15.72
N LEU A 97 -16.48 2.66 15.39
CA LEU A 97 -17.78 2.13 15.81
C LEU A 97 -17.77 1.56 17.23
N GLY A 98 -16.60 1.48 17.89
CA GLY A 98 -16.48 0.91 19.22
C GLY A 98 -16.84 -0.59 19.29
N ILE A 99 -16.65 -1.33 18.18
CA ILE A 99 -16.98 -2.74 18.10
C ILE A 99 -15.87 -3.56 18.78
N GLU A 100 -16.21 -4.32 19.82
CA GLU A 100 -15.29 -5.26 20.43
C GLU A 100 -15.19 -6.54 19.60
N LEU A 101 -14.08 -6.69 18.89
CA LEU A 101 -13.73 -7.95 18.25
C LEU A 101 -13.28 -8.94 19.32
N GLY A 102 -13.92 -10.12 19.41
CA GLY A 102 -13.44 -11.20 20.27
C GLY A 102 -11.99 -11.60 19.95
N LYS A 103 -11.36 -12.39 20.84
CA LYS A 103 -9.96 -12.83 20.67
C LYS A 103 -9.66 -13.40 19.28
N MET A 104 -10.59 -14.18 18.73
CA MET A 104 -10.44 -14.81 17.40
C MET A 104 -10.47 -13.76 16.28
N GLY A 105 -11.40 -12.81 16.29
CA GLY A 105 -11.49 -11.75 15.29
C GLY A 105 -10.27 -10.84 15.30
N ASN A 106 -9.80 -10.43 16.50
CA ASN A 106 -8.56 -9.65 16.65
C ASN A 106 -7.33 -10.43 16.17
N GLY A 107 -7.24 -11.73 16.46
CA GLY A 107 -6.15 -12.59 15.99
C GLY A 107 -6.12 -12.73 14.48
N MET A 108 -7.26 -12.96 13.84
CA MET A 108 -7.37 -13.03 12.38
C MET A 108 -6.97 -11.72 11.71
N LEU A 109 -7.50 -10.59 12.18
CA LEU A 109 -7.20 -9.28 11.59
C LEU A 109 -5.71 -8.93 11.73
N SER A 110 -5.11 -9.20 12.89
CA SER A 110 -3.68 -8.97 13.12
C SER A 110 -2.79 -9.92 12.31
N GLY A 111 -3.17 -11.20 12.19
CA GLY A 111 -2.44 -12.19 11.41
C GLY A 111 -2.41 -11.85 9.92
N LEU A 112 -3.56 -11.50 9.34
CA LEU A 112 -3.65 -11.10 7.94
C LEU A 112 -2.91 -9.78 7.67
N ALA A 113 -2.97 -8.82 8.59
CA ALA A 113 -2.20 -7.59 8.50
C ALA A 113 -0.68 -7.89 8.54
N GLY A 114 -0.23 -8.76 9.46
CA GLY A 114 1.17 -9.20 9.54
C GLY A 114 1.65 -9.89 8.25
N LEU A 115 0.83 -10.79 7.69
CA LEU A 115 1.14 -11.46 6.43
C LEU A 115 1.26 -10.47 5.26
N SER A 116 0.39 -9.46 5.20
CA SER A 116 0.46 -8.40 4.19
C SER A 116 1.75 -7.59 4.31
N HIS A 117 2.21 -7.27 5.54
CA HIS A 117 3.49 -6.59 5.77
C HIS A 117 4.69 -7.43 5.31
N ILE A 118 4.68 -8.74 5.58
CA ILE A 118 5.73 -9.65 5.09
C ILE A 118 5.73 -9.67 3.55
N GLY A 119 4.56 -9.76 2.93
CA GLY A 119 4.43 -9.70 1.48
C GLY A 119 4.98 -8.39 0.89
N MET A 120 4.68 -7.24 1.52
CA MET A 120 5.25 -5.96 1.11
C MET A 120 6.75 -5.89 1.29
N MET A 121 7.29 -6.38 2.40
CA MET A 121 8.73 -6.43 2.65
C MET A 121 9.44 -7.22 1.55
N ILE A 122 8.96 -8.41 1.24
CA ILE A 122 9.54 -9.25 0.16
C ILE A 122 9.45 -8.52 -1.18
N ALA A 123 8.31 -7.91 -1.50
CA ALA A 123 8.14 -7.18 -2.75
C ALA A 123 9.11 -6.00 -2.85
N LEU A 124 9.28 -5.21 -1.79
CA LEU A 124 10.22 -4.08 -1.78
C LEU A 124 11.68 -4.56 -1.95
N PHE A 125 12.08 -5.66 -1.34
CA PHE A 125 13.39 -6.25 -1.61
C PHE A 125 13.56 -6.61 -3.09
N LEU A 126 12.56 -7.22 -3.72
CA LEU A 126 12.59 -7.52 -5.15
C LEU A 126 12.78 -6.25 -5.99
N LEU A 127 12.09 -5.14 -5.65
CA LEU A 127 12.25 -3.85 -6.32
C LEU A 127 13.67 -3.30 -6.16
N LEU A 128 14.19 -3.26 -4.93
CA LEU A 128 15.53 -2.74 -4.64
C LEU A 128 16.62 -3.53 -5.37
N PHE A 129 16.52 -4.87 -5.37
CA PHE A 129 17.45 -5.70 -6.11
C PHE A 129 17.31 -5.54 -7.64
N ALA A 130 16.10 -5.36 -8.15
CA ALA A 130 15.88 -5.07 -9.57
C ALA A 130 16.55 -3.75 -9.97
N ILE A 131 16.34 -2.67 -9.19
CA ILE A 131 16.96 -1.37 -9.43
C ILE A 131 18.48 -1.48 -9.35
N LYS A 132 19.02 -2.08 -8.28
CA LYS A 132 20.47 -2.28 -8.13
C LYS A 132 21.07 -2.98 -9.34
N ARG A 133 20.45 -4.07 -9.81
CA ARG A 133 20.93 -4.85 -10.97
C ARG A 133 20.96 -4.02 -12.24
N GLU A 134 19.93 -3.23 -12.50
CA GLU A 134 19.85 -2.40 -13.70
C GLU A 134 20.82 -1.21 -13.68
N LEU A 135 21.09 -0.63 -12.51
CA LEU A 135 22.07 0.46 -12.38
C LEU A 135 23.52 -0.05 -12.58
N ILE A 136 23.87 -1.21 -12.01
CA ILE A 136 25.21 -1.79 -12.18
C ILE A 136 25.43 -2.24 -13.65
N ARG A 137 24.40 -2.74 -14.33
CA ARG A 137 24.52 -3.18 -15.73
C ARG A 137 24.81 -2.04 -16.70
N LYS A 138 24.55 -0.81 -16.31
CA LYS A 138 24.79 0.41 -17.11
C LYS A 138 26.21 0.98 -16.96
N GLN A 139 26.95 0.57 -15.94
CA GLN A 139 28.37 0.87 -15.75
C GLN A 139 29.25 -0.10 -16.54
#